data_af7f31004d972f6400dc4cea9ede6a0c
#
_entry.id   af7f31004d972f6400dc4cea9ede6a0c
#
_cell.length_a   1.000
_cell.length_b   1.000
_cell.length_c   1.000
_cell.angle_alpha   90.00
_cell.angle_beta   90.00
_cell.angle_gamma   90.00
#
_symmetry.space_group_name_H-M   'P 1'
#
loop_
_entity.id
_entity.type
_entity.pdbx_description
1 polymer ?
#
loop_
_entity_poly.entity_id
_entity_poly.type
_entity_poly.pdbx_seq_one_letter_code
_entity_poly.pdbx_strand_id
1 'polypeptide(L)'
;MYWTKRHVFVCTASHCSQKGAMDLVGRLRLEIIRKKLDAEIFVNNCGTIDLCDMGPNVVVYPDNVILRGATLKDLPVLVEYLKGGALPESMVLGAKSPDEEARRAFYLAAITPDEPRDAGLFAALAAEHGFDQAWIDEQARRGFIARKPSEDGEGTRITVTSKSRTRYRLS
;
A
#
# COMPACT_ATOMS: atom_id res chain seq x y z
N MET A 1 -26.24 10.50 -4.18
CA MET A 1 -25.62 9.18 -3.98
C MET A 1 -25.99 8.16 -5.08
N TYR A 2 -27.26 8.01 -5.43
CA TYR A 2 -27.69 7.00 -6.44
C TYR A 2 -27.20 7.28 -7.86
N TRP A 3 -26.84 8.50 -8.16
CA TRP A 3 -26.37 8.94 -9.50
C TRP A 3 -24.85 9.07 -9.61
N THR A 4 -24.14 8.65 -8.54
CA THR A 4 -22.68 8.73 -8.50
C THR A 4 -22.08 7.76 -9.50
N LYS A 5 -21.24 8.28 -10.39
CA LYS A 5 -20.49 7.51 -11.39
C LYS A 5 -19.21 6.93 -10.81
N ARG A 6 -18.57 7.64 -9.88
CA ARG A 6 -17.33 7.21 -9.22
C ARG A 6 -17.38 7.39 -7.72
N HIS A 7 -16.98 6.37 -7.01
CA HIS A 7 -16.72 6.40 -5.57
C HIS A 7 -15.23 6.35 -5.33
N VAL A 8 -14.72 7.35 -4.64
CA VAL A 8 -13.31 7.53 -4.33
C VAL A 8 -13.12 7.36 -2.83
N PHE A 9 -12.26 6.44 -2.43
CA PHE A 9 -11.91 6.20 -1.03
C PHE A 9 -10.45 6.53 -0.79
N VAL A 10 -10.19 7.52 0.06
CA VAL A 10 -8.83 7.86 0.52
C VAL A 10 -8.60 7.13 1.84
N CYS A 11 -7.55 6.31 1.89
CA CYS A 11 -7.15 5.64 3.13
C CYS A 11 -6.66 6.67 4.15
N THR A 12 -7.31 6.70 5.32
CA THR A 12 -6.96 7.59 6.44
C THR A 12 -6.56 6.83 7.70
N ALA A 13 -6.10 5.58 7.56
CA ALA A 13 -5.42 4.87 8.64
C ALA A 13 -4.20 5.66 9.13
N SER A 14 -3.74 5.38 10.34
CA SER A 14 -2.72 6.18 11.04
C SER A 14 -1.50 6.53 10.17
N HIS A 15 -0.94 5.59 9.42
CA HIS A 15 0.21 5.83 8.54
C HIS A 15 -0.11 6.75 7.36
N CYS A 16 -1.27 6.57 6.75
CA CYS A 16 -1.70 7.46 5.66
C CYS A 16 -2.00 8.86 6.20
N SER A 17 -2.60 8.96 7.40
CA SER A 17 -2.85 10.25 8.06
C SER A 17 -1.56 10.99 8.40
N GLN A 18 -0.54 10.29 8.90
CA GLN A 18 0.78 10.85 9.16
C GLN A 18 1.47 11.40 7.89
N LYS A 19 1.09 10.88 6.73
CA LYS A 19 1.57 11.31 5.41
C LYS A 19 0.64 12.33 4.73
N GLY A 20 -0.33 12.92 5.46
CA GLY A 20 -1.19 13.99 4.96
C GLY A 20 -2.48 13.52 4.27
N ALA A 21 -2.92 12.27 4.46
CA ALA A 21 -4.14 11.75 3.83
C ALA A 21 -5.41 12.51 4.21
N MET A 22 -5.50 13.05 5.44
CA MET A 22 -6.65 13.85 5.87
C MET A 22 -6.77 15.16 5.10
N ASP A 23 -5.65 15.83 4.84
CA ASP A 23 -5.62 17.04 4.02
C ASP A 23 -5.95 16.71 2.57
N LEU A 24 -5.40 15.60 2.05
CA LEU A 24 -5.69 15.13 0.70
C LEU A 24 -7.19 14.92 0.48
N VAL A 25 -7.87 14.19 1.36
CA VAL A 25 -9.31 13.92 1.22
C VAL A 25 -10.13 15.20 1.33
N GLY A 26 -9.77 16.09 2.26
CA GLY A 26 -10.44 17.37 2.42
C GLY A 26 -10.31 18.26 1.18
N ARG A 27 -9.10 18.40 0.65
CA ARG A 27 -8.84 19.19 -0.56
C ARG A 27 -9.45 18.58 -1.82
N LEU A 28 -9.39 17.26 -1.96
CA LEU A 28 -10.03 16.57 -3.09
C LEU A 28 -11.55 16.80 -3.10
N ARG A 29 -12.22 16.69 -1.96
CA ARG A 29 -13.65 17.02 -1.82
C ARG A 29 -13.94 18.45 -2.26
N LEU A 30 -13.15 19.43 -1.79
CA LEU A 30 -13.34 20.82 -2.16
C LEU A 30 -13.16 21.06 -3.66
N GLU A 31 -12.17 20.43 -4.29
CA GLU A 31 -11.96 20.53 -5.74
C GLU A 31 -13.12 19.94 -6.54
N ILE A 32 -13.65 18.78 -6.11
CA ILE A 32 -14.83 18.15 -6.72
C ILE A 32 -16.04 19.08 -6.64
N ILE A 33 -16.31 19.67 -5.48
CA ILE A 33 -17.41 20.63 -5.29
C ILE A 33 -17.22 21.90 -6.13
N ARG A 34 -16.02 22.50 -6.10
CA ARG A 34 -15.70 23.71 -6.89
C ARG A 34 -15.92 23.52 -8.39
N LYS A 35 -15.67 22.31 -8.86
CA LYS A 35 -15.86 21.93 -10.26
C LYS A 35 -17.27 21.45 -10.59
N LYS A 36 -18.19 21.47 -9.61
CA LYS A 36 -19.59 21.00 -9.74
C LYS A 36 -19.69 19.54 -10.17
N LEU A 37 -18.79 18.70 -9.66
CA LEU A 37 -18.69 17.26 -9.95
C LEU A 37 -19.24 16.38 -8.82
N ASP A 38 -19.70 16.98 -7.73
CA ASP A 38 -20.14 16.30 -6.51
C ASP A 38 -21.42 15.43 -6.70
N ALA A 39 -22.19 15.69 -7.75
CA ALA A 39 -23.30 14.82 -8.16
C ALA A 39 -22.81 13.51 -8.78
N GLU A 40 -21.64 13.49 -9.41
CA GLU A 40 -21.10 12.35 -10.15
C GLU A 40 -19.93 11.64 -9.44
N ILE A 41 -19.19 12.36 -8.61
CA ILE A 41 -17.99 11.86 -7.94
C ILE A 41 -18.15 12.02 -6.43
N PHE A 42 -18.21 10.89 -5.75
CA PHE A 42 -18.32 10.87 -4.29
C PHE A 42 -16.98 10.52 -3.67
N VAL A 43 -16.39 11.47 -2.92
CA VAL A 43 -15.11 11.30 -2.24
C VAL A 43 -15.33 11.06 -0.76
N ASN A 44 -14.85 9.92 -0.28
CA ASN A 44 -14.91 9.54 1.12
C ASN A 44 -13.54 9.09 1.64
N ASN A 45 -13.42 9.02 2.95
CA ASN A 45 -12.27 8.38 3.59
C ASN A 45 -12.65 6.97 4.05
N CYS A 46 -11.65 6.11 4.18
CA CYS A 46 -11.82 4.78 4.76
C CYS A 46 -10.75 4.51 5.85
N GLY A 47 -10.99 3.50 6.66
CA GLY A 47 -10.08 3.10 7.75
C GLY A 47 -8.74 2.62 7.20
N THR A 48 -8.69 1.39 6.68
CA THR A 48 -7.46 0.86 6.09
C THR A 48 -7.77 0.01 4.86
N ILE A 49 -6.86 0.04 3.90
CA ILE A 49 -6.84 -0.88 2.75
C ILE A 49 -5.60 -1.79 2.80
N ASP A 50 -4.91 -1.80 3.95
CA ASP A 50 -3.73 -2.62 4.27
C ASP A 50 -2.54 -2.48 3.29
N LEU A 51 -2.37 -1.28 2.73
CA LEU A 51 -1.26 -0.86 1.87
C LEU A 51 -0.50 0.32 2.48
N CYS A 52 -0.27 0.29 3.80
CA CYS A 52 0.16 1.46 4.59
C CYS A 52 1.54 1.98 4.21
N ASP A 53 2.45 1.11 3.82
CA ASP A 53 3.80 1.45 3.36
C ASP A 53 3.79 2.23 2.04
N MET A 54 2.78 2.00 1.20
CA MET A 54 2.60 2.65 -0.11
C MET A 54 1.73 3.92 -0.05
N GLY A 55 1.17 4.24 1.13
CA GLY A 55 0.21 5.34 1.29
C GLY A 55 0.83 6.74 1.23
N PRO A 56 -0.02 7.77 1.13
CA PRO A 56 -1.48 7.70 1.10
C PRO A 56 -2.03 6.99 -0.14
N ASN A 57 -3.07 6.16 0.06
CA ASN A 57 -3.66 5.39 -1.02
C ASN A 57 -5.08 5.87 -1.33
N VAL A 58 -5.41 5.90 -2.61
CA VAL A 58 -6.73 6.27 -3.12
C VAL A 58 -7.28 5.11 -3.93
N VAL A 59 -8.48 4.65 -3.62
CA VAL A 59 -9.19 3.61 -4.38
C VAL A 59 -10.34 4.24 -5.13
N VAL A 60 -10.47 3.90 -6.41
CA VAL A 60 -11.51 4.45 -7.30
C VAL A 60 -12.37 3.31 -7.85
N TYR A 61 -13.67 3.40 -7.61
CA TYR A 61 -14.68 2.51 -8.18
C TYR A 61 -15.58 3.27 -9.15
N PRO A 62 -16.09 2.63 -10.23
CA PRO A 62 -16.00 1.20 -10.56
C PRO A 62 -14.70 0.81 -11.27
N ASP A 63 -13.78 1.73 -11.51
CA ASP A 63 -12.54 1.49 -12.25
C ASP A 63 -11.67 0.40 -11.57
N ASN A 64 -11.91 0.13 -10.28
CA ASN A 64 -11.18 -0.83 -9.44
C ASN A 64 -9.67 -0.56 -9.43
N VAL A 65 -9.30 0.71 -9.34
CA VAL A 65 -7.93 1.18 -9.37
C VAL A 65 -7.49 1.60 -7.98
N ILE A 66 -6.27 1.25 -7.61
CA ILE A 66 -5.59 1.74 -6.42
C ILE A 66 -4.47 2.66 -6.88
N LEU A 67 -4.49 3.91 -6.41
CA LEU A 67 -3.45 4.91 -6.63
C LEU A 67 -2.66 5.08 -5.33
N ARG A 68 -1.34 4.88 -5.39
CA ARG A 68 -0.43 4.92 -4.25
C ARG A 68 0.28 6.26 -4.11
N GLY A 69 0.71 6.57 -2.89
CA GLY A 69 1.58 7.71 -2.60
C GLY A 69 0.97 9.06 -2.94
N ALA A 70 -0.36 9.15 -3.00
CA ALA A 70 -1.07 10.36 -3.42
C ALA A 70 -0.86 11.50 -2.41
N THR A 71 -0.49 12.67 -2.93
CA THR A 71 -0.22 13.88 -2.16
C THR A 71 -1.07 15.05 -2.65
N LEU A 72 -1.00 16.18 -1.95
CA LEU A 72 -1.67 17.41 -2.42
C LEU A 72 -1.17 17.91 -3.78
N LYS A 73 0.06 17.56 -4.17
CA LYS A 73 0.62 17.93 -5.48
C LYS A 73 -0.06 17.19 -6.62
N ASP A 74 -0.62 16.02 -6.33
CA ASP A 74 -1.26 15.14 -7.32
C ASP A 74 -2.74 15.49 -7.53
N LEU A 75 -3.31 16.44 -6.76
CA LEU A 75 -4.71 16.85 -6.89
C LEU A 75 -5.14 17.17 -8.33
N PRO A 76 -4.38 17.95 -9.12
CA PRO A 76 -4.79 18.24 -10.50
C PRO A 76 -4.93 16.98 -11.36
N VAL A 77 -3.98 16.06 -11.26
CA VAL A 77 -3.97 14.79 -12.00
C VAL A 77 -5.09 13.88 -11.54
N LEU A 78 -5.31 13.77 -10.22
CA LEU A 78 -6.41 12.99 -9.65
C LEU A 78 -7.77 13.50 -10.10
N VAL A 79 -7.99 14.81 -10.04
CA VAL A 79 -9.26 15.42 -10.47
C VAL A 79 -9.48 15.22 -11.97
N GLU A 80 -8.44 15.37 -12.79
CA GLU A 80 -8.56 15.16 -14.24
C GLU A 80 -8.90 13.71 -14.57
N TYR A 81 -8.24 12.73 -13.93
CA TYR A 81 -8.59 11.33 -14.05
C TYR A 81 -10.04 11.06 -13.62
N LEU A 82 -10.47 11.61 -12.49
CA LEU A 82 -11.84 11.41 -11.98
C LEU A 82 -12.91 12.00 -12.91
N LYS A 83 -12.60 13.00 -13.72
CA LYS A 83 -13.46 13.53 -14.77
C LYS A 83 -13.57 12.64 -16.01
N GLY A 84 -12.78 11.60 -16.11
CA GLY A 84 -12.69 10.72 -17.28
C GLY A 84 -11.44 10.93 -18.13
N GLY A 85 -10.46 11.68 -17.63
CA GLY A 85 -9.15 11.83 -18.26
C GLY A 85 -8.27 10.59 -18.10
N ALA A 86 -7.02 10.72 -18.52
CA ALA A 86 -6.05 9.62 -18.50
C ALA A 86 -5.77 9.10 -17.08
N LEU A 87 -5.61 7.78 -16.96
CA LEU A 87 -5.20 7.13 -15.73
C LEU A 87 -3.75 7.54 -15.37
N PRO A 88 -3.47 7.97 -14.12
CA PRO A 88 -2.10 8.29 -13.70
C PRO A 88 -1.29 7.00 -13.48
N GLU A 89 -0.80 6.40 -14.54
CA GLU A 89 -0.14 5.09 -14.56
C GLU A 89 1.00 4.97 -13.55
N SER A 90 1.79 6.04 -13.33
CA SER A 90 2.89 6.06 -12.36
C SER A 90 2.43 5.87 -10.91
N MET A 91 1.15 6.14 -10.63
CA MET A 91 0.56 5.99 -9.31
C MET A 91 -0.17 4.65 -9.14
N VAL A 92 -0.44 3.93 -10.22
CA VAL A 92 -1.22 2.69 -10.17
C VAL A 92 -0.49 1.63 -9.38
N LEU A 93 -1.19 1.04 -8.42
CA LEU A 93 -0.73 -0.12 -7.67
C LEU A 93 -1.56 -1.35 -8.06
N GLY A 94 -0.89 -2.34 -8.56
CA GLY A 94 -1.48 -3.62 -8.95
C GLY A 94 -0.48 -4.76 -8.84
N ALA A 95 -0.95 -6.00 -8.98
CA ALA A 95 -0.11 -7.20 -8.84
C ALA A 95 1.11 -7.23 -9.78
N LYS A 96 1.05 -6.47 -10.86
CA LYS A 96 2.13 -6.34 -11.86
C LYS A 96 2.90 -5.02 -11.75
N SER A 97 2.63 -4.20 -10.72
CA SER A 97 3.47 -3.02 -10.50
C SER A 97 4.86 -3.44 -10.02
N PRO A 98 5.93 -2.76 -10.42
CA PRO A 98 7.31 -3.16 -10.09
C PRO A 98 7.53 -3.39 -8.60
N ASP A 99 6.95 -2.53 -7.75
CA ASP A 99 7.09 -2.67 -6.30
C ASP A 99 6.39 -3.92 -5.74
N GLU A 100 5.24 -4.31 -6.27
CA GLU A 100 4.53 -5.52 -5.81
C GLU A 100 5.20 -6.78 -6.37
N GLU A 101 5.77 -6.71 -7.56
CA GLU A 101 6.59 -7.80 -8.11
C GLU A 101 7.87 -8.00 -7.29
N ALA A 102 8.58 -6.93 -6.94
CA ALA A 102 9.76 -6.99 -6.08
C ALA A 102 9.45 -7.56 -4.69
N ARG A 103 8.35 -7.15 -4.08
CA ARG A 103 7.88 -7.69 -2.79
C ARG A 103 7.53 -9.16 -2.87
N ARG A 104 6.80 -9.54 -3.91
CA ARG A 104 6.44 -10.93 -4.13
C ARG A 104 7.69 -11.80 -4.34
N ALA A 105 8.65 -11.34 -5.16
CA ALA A 105 9.92 -12.03 -5.38
C ALA A 105 10.71 -12.19 -4.08
N PHE A 106 10.82 -11.12 -3.28
CA PHE A 106 11.45 -11.18 -1.97
C PHE A 106 10.79 -12.23 -1.05
N TYR A 107 9.46 -12.16 -0.87
CA TYR A 107 8.78 -13.11 0.01
C TYR A 107 8.88 -14.54 -0.48
N LEU A 108 8.85 -14.77 -1.79
CA LEU A 108 9.05 -16.11 -2.36
C LEU A 108 10.45 -16.64 -2.05
N ALA A 109 11.47 -15.81 -2.19
CA ALA A 109 12.84 -16.18 -1.80
C ALA A 109 13.00 -16.37 -0.29
N ALA A 110 12.28 -15.59 0.51
CA ALA A 110 12.33 -15.69 1.97
C ALA A 110 11.72 -16.97 2.52
N ILE A 111 10.75 -17.59 1.85
CA ILE A 111 10.17 -18.88 2.27
C ILE A 111 10.95 -20.09 1.76
N THR A 112 11.98 -19.91 0.92
CA THR A 112 12.75 -21.01 0.32
C THR A 112 14.24 -20.84 0.67
N PRO A 113 14.97 -21.94 1.04
CA PRO A 113 14.49 -23.28 1.35
C PRO A 113 14.08 -23.49 2.82
N ASP A 114 14.57 -22.67 3.76
CA ASP A 114 14.45 -22.92 5.19
C ASP A 114 13.79 -21.78 5.96
N GLU A 115 12.63 -22.02 6.51
CA GLU A 115 12.01 -21.18 7.51
C GLU A 115 12.03 -21.88 8.88
N PRO A 116 12.27 -21.14 9.95
CA PRO A 116 12.57 -19.69 10.07
C PRO A 116 14.04 -19.36 9.75
N ARG A 117 14.28 -18.13 9.24
CA ARG A 117 15.62 -17.64 8.90
C ARG A 117 16.24 -16.84 10.02
N ASP A 118 17.57 -16.86 10.13
CA ASP A 118 18.31 -15.90 10.94
C ASP A 118 18.04 -14.45 10.47
N ALA A 119 17.98 -13.50 11.44
CA ALA A 119 17.66 -12.11 11.14
C ALA A 119 18.69 -11.44 10.26
N GLY A 120 19.98 -11.77 10.38
CA GLY A 120 21.04 -11.23 9.53
C GLY A 120 20.93 -11.73 8.09
N LEU A 121 20.67 -13.02 7.91
CA LEU A 121 20.44 -13.60 6.57
C LEU A 121 19.15 -13.05 5.94
N PHE A 122 18.11 -12.81 6.74
CA PHE A 122 16.88 -12.21 6.26
C PHE A 122 17.11 -10.75 5.80
N ALA A 123 17.90 -9.99 6.56
CA ALA A 123 18.26 -8.61 6.21
C ALA A 123 19.13 -8.55 4.94
N ALA A 124 20.08 -9.46 4.79
CA ALA A 124 20.90 -9.57 3.58
C ALA A 124 20.04 -9.85 2.34
N LEU A 125 19.13 -10.82 2.43
CA LEU A 125 18.17 -11.11 1.36
C LEU A 125 17.28 -9.91 1.04
N ALA A 126 16.82 -9.17 2.05
CA ALA A 126 16.01 -7.96 1.85
C ALA A 126 16.79 -6.90 1.07
N ALA A 127 18.07 -6.69 1.41
CA ALA A 127 18.94 -5.74 0.71
C ALA A 127 19.17 -6.11 -0.76
N GLU A 128 19.30 -7.40 -1.09
CA GLU A 128 19.39 -7.89 -2.48
C GLU A 128 18.14 -7.54 -3.31
N HIS A 129 16.98 -7.44 -2.66
CA HIS A 129 15.73 -7.04 -3.29
C HIS A 129 15.43 -5.53 -3.17
N GLY A 130 16.39 -4.73 -2.68
CA GLY A 130 16.26 -3.28 -2.56
C GLY A 130 15.47 -2.81 -1.34
N PHE A 131 15.31 -3.66 -0.32
CA PHE A 131 14.61 -3.34 0.93
C PHE A 131 15.60 -3.13 2.07
N ASP A 132 15.39 -2.07 2.86
CA ASP A 132 16.21 -1.72 4.00
C ASP A 132 15.65 -2.24 5.33
N GLN A 133 16.38 -2.01 6.42
CA GLN A 133 15.97 -2.41 7.76
C GLN A 133 14.66 -1.73 8.20
N ALA A 134 14.43 -0.47 7.81
CA ALA A 134 13.20 0.24 8.13
C ALA A 134 11.99 -0.42 7.49
N TRP A 135 12.13 -0.91 6.26
CA TRP A 135 11.09 -1.69 5.59
C TRP A 135 10.84 -3.03 6.31
N ILE A 136 11.88 -3.75 6.76
CA ILE A 136 11.74 -5.01 7.53
C ILE A 136 10.97 -4.75 8.83
N ASP A 137 11.30 -3.69 9.55
CA ASP A 137 10.64 -3.31 10.80
C ASP A 137 9.15 -2.99 10.56
N GLU A 138 8.86 -2.31 9.48
CA GLU A 138 7.48 -2.05 9.07
C GLU A 138 6.72 -3.34 8.72
N GLN A 139 7.36 -4.30 8.02
CA GLN A 139 6.72 -5.59 7.73
C GLN A 139 6.43 -6.37 9.02
N ALA A 140 7.34 -6.34 10.00
CA ALA A 140 7.13 -6.96 11.31
C ALA A 140 5.96 -6.30 12.06
N ARG A 141 5.95 -4.96 12.11
CA ARG A 141 4.88 -4.18 12.73
C ARG A 141 3.50 -4.47 12.12
N ARG A 142 3.46 -4.70 10.81
CA ARG A 142 2.23 -5.02 10.06
C ARG A 142 1.84 -6.50 10.12
N GLY A 143 2.67 -7.34 10.73
CA GLY A 143 2.42 -8.78 10.85
C GLY A 143 2.63 -9.57 9.56
N PHE A 144 3.41 -9.05 8.60
CA PHE A 144 3.83 -9.81 7.42
C PHE A 144 4.98 -10.76 7.72
N ILE A 145 5.80 -10.42 8.69
CA ILE A 145 6.83 -11.30 9.27
C ILE A 145 6.67 -11.36 10.78
N ALA A 146 7.09 -12.46 11.38
CA ALA A 146 7.15 -12.66 12.82
C ALA A 146 8.60 -12.83 13.25
N ARG A 147 8.98 -12.18 14.37
CA ARG A 147 10.28 -12.31 15.01
C ARG A 147 10.15 -13.18 16.24
N LYS A 148 11.01 -14.16 16.38
CA LYS A 148 11.10 -15.04 17.56
C LYS A 148 12.54 -15.18 18.00
N PRO A 149 12.80 -15.34 19.31
CA PRO A 149 14.14 -15.74 19.76
C PRO A 149 14.55 -17.06 19.10
N SER A 150 15.84 -17.23 18.84
CA SER A 150 16.38 -18.50 18.39
C SER A 150 16.28 -19.55 19.49
N GLU A 151 16.18 -20.83 19.14
CA GLU A 151 16.03 -21.95 20.11
C GLU A 151 17.26 -22.12 21.01
N ASP A 152 18.43 -21.75 20.52
CA ASP A 152 19.69 -21.73 21.25
C ASP A 152 19.86 -20.50 22.17
N GLY A 153 18.90 -19.57 22.15
CA GLY A 153 18.93 -18.31 22.91
C GLY A 153 19.84 -17.24 22.33
N GLU A 154 20.56 -17.53 21.25
CA GLU A 154 21.41 -16.58 20.56
C GLU A 154 20.78 -16.11 19.24
N GLY A 155 20.32 -14.83 19.20
CA GLY A 155 19.81 -14.20 18.00
C GLY A 155 18.28 -14.20 17.84
N THR A 156 17.86 -13.73 16.69
CA THR A 156 16.45 -13.62 16.31
C THR A 156 16.19 -14.36 15.01
N ARG A 157 15.15 -15.15 14.99
CA ARG A 157 14.67 -15.82 13.79
C ARG A 157 13.43 -15.12 13.24
N ILE A 158 13.35 -15.02 11.92
CA ILE A 158 12.27 -14.37 11.21
C ILE A 158 11.51 -15.39 10.37
N THR A 159 10.19 -15.36 10.48
CA THR A 159 9.28 -16.23 9.74
C THR A 159 8.31 -15.38 8.91
N VAL A 160 8.09 -15.74 7.67
CA VAL A 160 7.05 -15.16 6.82
C VAL A 160 5.68 -15.70 7.26
N THR A 161 4.76 -14.79 7.59
CA THR A 161 3.46 -15.17 8.18
C THR A 161 2.46 -15.64 7.11
N SER A 162 1.37 -16.27 7.56
CA SER A 162 0.24 -16.62 6.70
C SER A 162 -0.37 -15.41 5.99
N LYS A 163 -0.34 -14.22 6.62
CA LYS A 163 -0.78 -12.96 6.02
C LYS A 163 0.00 -12.65 4.74
N SER A 164 1.33 -12.77 4.77
CA SER A 164 2.19 -12.55 3.59
C SER A 164 1.93 -13.61 2.53
N ARG A 165 1.86 -14.88 2.93
CA ARG A 165 1.60 -15.99 2.01
C ARG A 165 0.29 -15.80 1.25
N THR A 166 -0.78 -15.45 1.97
CA THR A 166 -2.09 -15.17 1.35
C THR A 166 -2.04 -13.96 0.42
N ARG A 167 -1.46 -12.83 0.90
CA ARG A 167 -1.44 -11.59 0.11
C ARG A 167 -0.67 -11.73 -1.20
N TYR A 168 0.51 -12.34 -1.15
CA TYR A 168 1.38 -12.50 -2.31
C TYR A 168 1.16 -13.81 -3.06
N ARG A 169 0.18 -14.62 -2.63
CA ARG A 169 -0.12 -15.94 -3.21
C ARG A 169 1.15 -16.79 -3.32
N LEU A 170 1.82 -16.96 -2.19
CA LEU A 170 3.00 -17.82 -2.07
C LEU A 170 2.53 -19.22 -1.73
N SER A 171 2.68 -20.13 -2.63
CA SER A 171 2.40 -21.55 -2.48
C SER A 171 3.69 -22.33 -2.39
#